data_b593f411f56f1be55c63e59b71f8133d
#
_entry.id   b593f411f56f1be55c63e59b71f8133d
#
_cell.length_a   1.000
_cell.length_b   1.000
_cell.length_c   1.000
_cell.angle_alpha   90.00
_cell.angle_beta   90.00
_cell.angle_gamma   90.00
#
_symmetry.space_group_name_H-M   'P 1'
#
loop_
_entity.id
_entity.type
_entity.pdbx_description
1 polymer ?
#
loop_
_entity_poly.entity_id
_entity_poly.type
_entity_poly.pdbx_seq_one_letter_code
_entity_poly.pdbx_strand_id
1 'polypeptide(L)'
;MKRMNSAAHISIIDHLIYWLYRSMSRFHGGLLALLSGFLLGRATNELSIPYDNWLDIVRGLFGVTNRPANWLTWFSVVTLVAVPMLNQAVSRLYKRRKYERIFATLMERHKSPSLVPFKAIGWGGNLTLQSCPTLHRGWLTTEVKVYHNTACYSIPKEYSQSYQEYFRRYYEEKRFFDDKRKIMLRRNPIAFSDSPTLVLETQETLYSQVQFYRENVAVLTFKRDEYIRKAIEELSIDFPHSLCMHLILVTIDDKVLITKRAPKVAYFPGTWSCSVEEQMSLEDIAEGPDNVVQRWFERLLREELGLDSETYNKDNLRVLSVFLESEILSVSICAHVIVDLTSKELSRILESLPRTDYEFSEWDFLSHEQLLDELFHPSRLYHPTSGYRMLMALIKRFGEPKIVDIFFARERR
;
A
#
# COMPACT_ATOMS: atom_id res chain seq x y z
N MET A 1 1.18 36.19 19.80
CA MET A 1 1.34 35.78 18.38
C MET A 1 2.83 35.57 18.07
N LYS A 2 3.36 34.38 18.24
CA LYS A 2 4.67 34.00 17.74
C LYS A 2 4.40 32.83 16.80
N ARG A 3 4.42 33.10 15.48
CA ARG A 3 4.50 32.06 14.46
C ARG A 3 5.85 31.35 14.66
N MET A 4 5.82 30.16 15.18
CA MET A 4 6.98 29.28 15.13
C MET A 4 7.19 28.86 13.67
N ASN A 5 8.27 29.34 13.09
CA ASN A 5 8.82 28.81 11.86
C ASN A 5 9.26 27.37 12.06
N SER A 6 8.35 26.42 11.81
CA SER A 6 8.67 24.99 11.87
C SER A 6 9.25 24.44 10.56
N ALA A 7 9.49 25.31 9.60
CA ALA A 7 10.02 24.92 8.29
C ALA A 7 11.52 25.17 8.24
N ALA A 8 12.39 24.46 8.81
CA ALA A 8 13.81 24.39 8.43
C ALA A 8 14.76 23.83 9.49
N HIS A 9 14.47 22.70 10.05
CA HIS A 9 15.57 21.86 10.52
C HIS A 9 15.39 20.45 9.98
N ILE A 10 15.51 20.31 8.66
CA ILE A 10 15.94 19.02 8.11
C ILE A 10 17.33 18.84 8.71
N SER A 11 17.43 17.98 9.73
CA SER A 11 18.67 17.75 10.45
C SER A 11 19.72 17.33 9.42
N ILE A 12 20.96 17.83 9.57
CA ILE A 12 22.12 17.41 8.77
C ILE A 12 22.18 15.88 8.66
N ILE A 13 21.78 15.21 9.72
CA ILE A 13 21.67 13.74 9.79
C ILE A 13 20.65 13.18 8.78
N ASP A 14 19.52 13.86 8.55
CA ASP A 14 18.51 13.41 7.60
C ASP A 14 18.97 13.60 6.14
N HIS A 15 19.69 14.69 5.88
CA HIS A 15 20.34 14.88 4.58
C HIS A 15 21.44 13.84 4.34
N LEU A 16 22.22 13.52 5.37
CA LEU A 16 23.25 12.49 5.30
C LEU A 16 22.63 11.10 5.04
N ILE A 17 21.57 10.75 5.76
CA ILE A 17 20.85 9.47 5.58
C ILE A 17 20.21 9.39 4.17
N TYR A 18 19.59 10.46 3.69
CA TYR A 18 19.05 10.54 2.33
C TYR A 18 20.15 10.42 1.26
N TRP A 19 21.26 11.13 1.44
CA TRP A 19 22.40 11.07 0.54
C TRP A 19 23.03 9.68 0.53
N LEU A 20 23.23 9.06 1.69
CA LEU A 20 23.69 7.67 1.82
C LEU A 20 22.75 6.70 1.13
N TYR A 21 21.44 6.79 1.37
CA TYR A 21 20.44 5.95 0.73
C TYR A 21 20.48 6.08 -0.79
N ARG A 22 20.52 7.31 -1.30
CA ARG A 22 20.56 7.59 -2.75
C ARG A 22 21.89 7.14 -3.38
N SER A 23 23.00 7.34 -2.71
CA SER A 23 24.33 6.92 -3.17
C SER A 23 24.44 5.40 -3.18
N MET A 24 23.99 4.74 -2.11
CA MET A 24 24.04 3.28 -2.01
C MET A 24 23.10 2.58 -3.00
N SER A 25 21.91 3.12 -3.25
CA SER A 25 20.98 2.53 -4.25
C SER A 25 21.54 2.60 -5.68
N ARG A 26 22.31 3.65 -6.01
CA ARG A 26 22.98 3.79 -7.32
C ARG A 26 24.22 2.91 -7.43
N PHE A 27 25.01 2.82 -6.34
CA PHE A 27 26.26 2.07 -6.31
C PHE A 27 26.00 0.56 -6.24
N HIS A 28 24.91 0.15 -5.62
CA HIS A 28 24.53 -1.25 -5.41
C HIS A 28 24.36 -2.01 -6.73
N GLY A 29 23.64 -1.42 -7.70
CA GLY A 29 23.43 -2.04 -9.01
C GLY A 29 24.72 -2.25 -9.78
N GLY A 30 25.60 -1.25 -9.81
CA GLY A 30 26.89 -1.32 -10.50
C GLY A 30 27.86 -2.29 -9.83
N LEU A 31 27.93 -2.28 -8.49
CA LEU A 31 28.80 -3.18 -7.74
C LEU A 31 28.35 -4.64 -7.82
N LEU A 32 27.03 -4.91 -7.73
CA LEU A 32 26.49 -6.25 -7.90
C LEU A 32 26.70 -6.78 -9.32
N ALA A 33 26.55 -5.95 -10.35
CA ALA A 33 26.83 -6.36 -11.74
C ALA A 33 28.31 -6.72 -11.93
N LEU A 34 29.23 -5.93 -11.36
CA LEU A 34 30.67 -6.17 -11.40
C LEU A 34 31.06 -7.47 -10.68
N LEU A 35 30.52 -7.68 -9.46
CA LEU A 35 30.81 -8.87 -8.65
C LEU A 35 30.13 -10.13 -9.21
N SER A 36 28.93 -10.00 -9.78
CA SER A 36 28.26 -11.11 -10.47
C SER A 36 29.01 -11.50 -11.75
N GLY A 37 29.50 -10.53 -12.51
CA GLY A 37 30.35 -10.78 -13.68
C GLY A 37 31.67 -11.50 -13.31
N PHE A 38 32.28 -11.11 -12.19
CA PHE A 38 33.50 -11.76 -11.68
C PHE A 38 33.24 -13.19 -11.21
N LEU A 39 32.14 -13.44 -10.49
CA LEU A 39 31.79 -14.78 -10.00
C LEU A 39 31.35 -15.72 -11.15
N LEU A 40 30.56 -15.23 -12.11
CA LEU A 40 30.15 -15.95 -13.31
C LEU A 40 31.34 -16.23 -14.22
N GLY A 41 32.25 -15.26 -14.41
CA GLY A 41 33.46 -15.45 -15.19
C GLY A 41 34.41 -16.52 -14.60
N ARG A 42 34.39 -16.66 -13.26
CA ARG A 42 35.17 -17.73 -12.58
C ARG A 42 34.46 -19.08 -12.64
N ALA A 43 33.16 -19.12 -12.67
CA ALA A 43 32.38 -20.39 -12.69
C ALA A 43 32.29 -21.02 -14.09
N THR A 44 32.33 -20.19 -15.14
CA THR A 44 32.05 -20.67 -16.49
C THR A 44 33.27 -21.02 -17.33
N ASN A 45 34.51 -20.71 -16.91
CA ASN A 45 35.75 -20.94 -17.68
C ASN A 45 35.68 -20.52 -19.18
N GLU A 46 34.59 -19.88 -19.59
CA GLU A 46 34.27 -19.57 -20.99
C GLU A 46 34.61 -18.13 -21.38
N LEU A 47 34.84 -17.27 -20.40
CA LEU A 47 35.32 -15.90 -20.70
C LEU A 47 36.84 -15.98 -20.96
N SER A 48 37.22 -15.80 -22.19
CA SER A 48 38.60 -15.79 -22.68
C SER A 48 39.48 -14.62 -22.15
N ILE A 49 39.11 -14.00 -21.04
CA ILE A 49 39.90 -12.99 -20.36
C ILE A 49 40.73 -13.71 -19.28
N PRO A 50 42.05 -13.73 -19.38
CA PRO A 50 42.90 -14.28 -18.33
C PRO A 50 42.58 -13.67 -16.96
N TYR A 51 42.55 -14.52 -15.93
CA TYR A 51 42.25 -14.12 -14.54
C TYR A 51 43.09 -12.93 -14.06
N ASP A 52 44.33 -12.85 -14.50
CA ASP A 52 45.24 -11.76 -14.16
C ASP A 52 44.78 -10.40 -14.69
N ASN A 53 44.18 -10.33 -15.87
CA ASN A 53 43.68 -9.09 -16.46
C ASN A 53 42.44 -8.57 -15.66
N TRP A 54 41.62 -9.45 -15.13
CA TRP A 54 40.51 -9.05 -14.24
C TRP A 54 41.00 -8.55 -12.89
N LEU A 55 42.04 -9.17 -12.34
CA LEU A 55 42.70 -8.73 -11.11
C LEU A 55 43.33 -7.33 -11.28
N ASP A 56 43.91 -7.05 -12.43
CA ASP A 56 44.49 -5.75 -12.72
C ASP A 56 43.45 -4.65 -12.92
N ILE A 57 42.32 -4.96 -13.53
CA ILE A 57 41.16 -4.04 -13.61
C ILE A 57 40.65 -3.71 -12.22
N VAL A 58 40.46 -4.72 -11.36
CA VAL A 58 39.98 -4.52 -9.98
C VAL A 58 41.03 -3.79 -9.15
N ARG A 59 42.31 -4.10 -9.31
CA ARG A 59 43.44 -3.36 -8.68
C ARG A 59 43.44 -1.90 -9.10
N GLY A 60 43.26 -1.62 -10.40
CA GLY A 60 43.20 -0.25 -10.94
C GLY A 60 42.03 0.55 -10.40
N LEU A 61 40.86 -0.08 -10.30
CA LEU A 61 39.65 0.57 -9.76
C LEU A 61 39.75 0.92 -8.26
N PHE A 62 40.48 0.15 -7.48
CA PHE A 62 40.59 0.34 -6.04
C PHE A 62 41.96 0.86 -5.57
N GLY A 63 42.88 1.17 -6.48
CA GLY A 63 44.22 1.70 -6.17
C GLY A 63 45.09 0.75 -5.35
N VAL A 64 44.82 -0.56 -5.42
CA VAL A 64 45.48 -1.58 -4.60
C VAL A 64 46.63 -2.22 -5.39
N THR A 65 47.80 -1.71 -5.20
CA THR A 65 49.06 -2.29 -5.72
C THR A 65 49.69 -3.16 -4.62
N ASN A 66 49.97 -4.41 -4.90
CA ASN A 66 50.83 -5.31 -4.07
C ASN A 66 50.20 -5.98 -2.81
N ARG A 67 49.00 -6.60 -2.89
CA ARG A 67 48.52 -7.50 -1.82
C ARG A 67 48.15 -8.89 -2.35
N PRO A 68 48.33 -9.97 -1.51
CA PRO A 68 48.08 -11.35 -1.96
C PRO A 68 46.66 -11.61 -2.36
N ALA A 69 46.44 -12.47 -3.36
CA ALA A 69 45.15 -12.80 -3.99
C ALA A 69 44.02 -13.18 -2.99
N ASN A 70 44.36 -13.75 -1.85
CA ASN A 70 43.42 -14.14 -0.79
C ASN A 70 42.68 -12.96 -0.17
N TRP A 71 43.32 -11.76 -0.07
CA TRP A 71 42.71 -10.58 0.51
C TRP A 71 41.60 -10.01 -0.39
N LEU A 72 41.79 -9.99 -1.71
CA LEU A 72 40.78 -9.53 -2.67
C LEU A 72 39.54 -10.44 -2.65
N THR A 73 39.73 -11.74 -2.50
CA THR A 73 38.62 -12.69 -2.38
C THR A 73 37.81 -12.44 -1.10
N TRP A 74 38.49 -12.26 0.04
CA TRP A 74 37.83 -11.92 1.30
C TRP A 74 37.15 -10.56 1.26
N PHE A 75 37.79 -9.56 0.67
CA PHE A 75 37.17 -8.23 0.49
C PHE A 75 35.92 -8.31 -0.40
N SER A 76 35.95 -9.08 -1.47
CA SER A 76 34.80 -9.28 -2.35
C SER A 76 33.64 -9.97 -1.63
N VAL A 77 33.92 -11.03 -0.85
CA VAL A 77 32.90 -11.73 -0.06
C VAL A 77 32.31 -10.84 1.03
N VAL A 78 33.15 -10.13 1.76
CA VAL A 78 32.70 -9.18 2.80
C VAL A 78 31.84 -8.07 2.18
N THR A 79 32.23 -7.53 1.04
CA THR A 79 31.49 -6.48 0.33
C THR A 79 30.16 -7.01 -0.19
N LEU A 80 30.12 -8.22 -0.74
CA LEU A 80 28.91 -8.89 -1.21
C LEU A 80 27.86 -9.07 -0.11
N VAL A 81 28.28 -9.30 1.11
CA VAL A 81 27.39 -9.47 2.26
C VAL A 81 27.11 -8.14 2.97
N ALA A 82 28.14 -7.35 3.22
CA ALA A 82 28.03 -6.13 4.01
C ALA A 82 27.24 -5.03 3.29
N VAL A 83 27.43 -4.87 1.97
CA VAL A 83 26.73 -3.81 1.21
C VAL A 83 25.22 -4.02 1.15
N PRO A 84 24.68 -5.21 0.85
CA PRO A 84 23.24 -5.46 0.94
C PRO A 84 22.67 -5.25 2.34
N MET A 85 23.36 -5.74 3.37
CA MET A 85 22.95 -5.56 4.77
C MET A 85 22.91 -4.08 5.17
N LEU A 86 23.95 -3.33 4.81
CA LEU A 86 24.03 -1.90 5.08
C LEU A 86 22.94 -1.13 4.30
N ASN A 87 22.73 -1.46 3.01
CA ASN A 87 21.67 -0.87 2.20
C ASN A 87 20.28 -1.17 2.80
N GLN A 88 20.05 -2.39 3.26
CA GLN A 88 18.81 -2.75 3.93
C GLN A 88 18.62 -1.98 5.25
N ALA A 89 19.68 -1.85 6.06
CA ALA A 89 19.64 -1.09 7.30
C ALA A 89 19.38 0.41 7.06
N VAL A 90 20.10 1.02 6.10
CA VAL A 90 19.92 2.43 5.72
C VAL A 90 18.52 2.65 5.13
N SER A 91 18.03 1.75 4.28
CA SER A 91 16.68 1.81 3.72
C SER A 91 15.62 1.71 4.83
N ARG A 92 15.79 0.82 5.80
CA ARG A 92 14.89 0.71 6.96
C ARG A 92 14.91 1.99 7.80
N LEU A 93 16.08 2.54 8.09
CA LEU A 93 16.22 3.79 8.84
C LEU A 93 15.58 4.98 8.12
N TYR A 94 15.81 5.09 6.79
CA TYR A 94 15.21 6.14 5.97
C TYR A 94 13.67 6.03 5.96
N LYS A 95 13.14 4.84 5.67
CA LYS A 95 11.68 4.58 5.70
C LYS A 95 11.12 4.89 7.08
N ARG A 96 11.75 4.41 8.14
CA ARG A 96 11.34 4.65 9.51
C ARG A 96 11.22 6.15 9.81
N ARG A 97 12.25 6.96 9.56
CA ARG A 97 12.24 8.41 9.83
C ARG A 97 11.25 9.17 8.96
N LYS A 98 11.12 8.76 7.68
CA LYS A 98 10.13 9.33 6.78
C LYS A 98 8.70 9.14 7.33
N TYR A 99 8.37 7.93 7.70
CA TYR A 99 7.05 7.62 8.27
C TYR A 99 6.83 8.31 9.64
N GLU A 100 7.88 8.46 10.46
CA GLU A 100 7.80 9.21 11.73
C GLU A 100 7.34 10.64 11.52
N ARG A 101 7.85 11.31 10.53
CA ARG A 101 7.45 12.70 10.24
C ARG A 101 6.04 12.78 9.72
N ILE A 102 5.70 11.95 8.71
CA ILE A 102 4.35 11.92 8.14
C ILE A 102 3.34 11.58 9.25
N PHE A 103 3.68 10.60 10.09
CA PHE A 103 2.85 10.18 11.19
C PHE A 103 2.71 11.27 12.26
N ALA A 104 3.81 11.92 12.67
CA ALA A 104 3.78 13.03 13.60
C ALA A 104 2.89 14.19 13.10
N THR A 105 2.99 14.51 11.81
CA THR A 105 2.14 15.53 11.17
C THR A 105 0.65 15.14 11.19
N LEU A 106 0.33 13.86 10.90
CA LEU A 106 -1.04 13.35 10.97
C LEU A 106 -1.58 13.41 12.40
N MET A 107 -0.79 12.99 13.39
CA MET A 107 -1.16 13.01 14.80
C MET A 107 -1.40 14.42 15.33
N GLU A 108 -0.52 15.36 14.99
CA GLU A 108 -0.68 16.77 15.38
C GLU A 108 -1.96 17.37 14.80
N ARG A 109 -2.30 17.01 13.56
CA ARG A 109 -3.44 17.55 12.84
C ARG A 109 -4.78 17.02 13.32
N HIS A 110 -4.85 15.72 13.61
CA HIS A 110 -6.12 15.06 13.97
C HIS A 110 -6.35 14.96 15.49
N LYS A 111 -5.39 15.39 16.31
CA LYS A 111 -5.42 15.27 17.79
C LYS A 111 -5.80 13.85 18.27
N SER A 112 -5.65 12.87 17.40
CA SER A 112 -6.01 11.49 17.67
C SER A 112 -4.75 10.70 17.98
N PRO A 113 -4.62 10.10 19.17
CA PRO A 113 -3.51 9.23 19.52
C PRO A 113 -3.52 7.91 18.74
N SER A 114 -4.42 7.74 17.82
CA SER A 114 -5.00 6.48 17.40
C SER A 114 -4.31 5.76 16.26
N LEU A 115 -3.07 5.96 15.97
CA LEU A 115 -2.43 5.18 14.91
C LEU A 115 -1.17 4.53 15.43
N VAL A 116 -1.31 3.24 15.73
CA VAL A 116 -0.16 2.38 15.94
C VAL A 116 0.79 2.56 14.76
N PRO A 117 2.04 2.96 14.99
CA PRO A 117 2.96 3.23 13.92
C PRO A 117 3.16 1.97 13.08
N PHE A 118 2.73 1.96 11.84
CA PHE A 118 2.99 0.89 10.87
C PHE A 118 4.46 0.49 10.73
N LYS A 119 5.35 1.31 11.22
CA LYS A 119 6.78 1.11 11.29
C LYS A 119 7.21 -0.18 11.95
N ALA A 120 6.55 -0.57 13.03
CA ALA A 120 6.89 -1.77 13.76
C ALA A 120 6.65 -3.04 12.93
N ILE A 121 5.80 -2.96 11.90
CA ILE A 121 5.34 -4.11 11.17
C ILE A 121 6.09 -4.33 9.85
N GLY A 122 6.79 -3.31 9.34
CA GLY A 122 7.50 -3.42 8.06
C GLY A 122 6.62 -3.61 6.82
N TRP A 123 5.34 -3.38 6.94
CA TRP A 123 4.34 -3.50 5.88
C TRP A 123 4.14 -2.16 5.20
N GLY A 124 4.22 -2.12 3.90
CA GLY A 124 4.14 -1.01 2.94
C GLY A 124 3.58 0.34 3.40
N GLY A 125 3.73 1.35 2.59
CA GLY A 125 3.43 2.72 2.95
C GLY A 125 1.95 3.09 3.00
N ASN A 126 1.13 2.42 3.80
CA ASN A 126 -0.27 2.78 3.99
C ASN A 126 -0.40 3.88 5.06
N LEU A 127 -1.08 4.97 4.72
CA LEU A 127 -1.23 6.14 5.59
C LEU A 127 -2.70 6.43 5.80
N THR A 128 -3.18 6.43 7.03
CA THR A 128 -4.54 6.84 7.32
C THR A 128 -4.73 8.33 7.05
N LEU A 129 -5.66 8.66 6.18
CA LEU A 129 -6.08 10.03 5.91
C LEU A 129 -7.16 10.47 6.89
N GLN A 130 -8.11 9.59 7.17
CA GLN A 130 -9.19 9.80 8.14
C GLN A 130 -9.57 8.47 8.78
N SER A 131 -9.79 8.48 10.08
CA SER A 131 -10.32 7.34 10.82
C SER A 131 -11.59 7.72 11.58
N CYS A 132 -12.46 6.73 11.80
CA CYS A 132 -13.60 6.95 12.68
C CYS A 132 -13.11 7.32 14.09
N PRO A 133 -13.62 8.38 14.71
CA PRO A 133 -13.22 8.76 16.06
C PRO A 133 -13.39 7.64 17.10
N THR A 134 -14.34 6.73 16.84
CA THR A 134 -14.55 5.51 17.59
C THR A 134 -14.27 4.30 16.70
N LEU A 135 -13.00 3.99 16.48
CA LEU A 135 -12.56 2.92 15.55
C LEU A 135 -13.23 1.58 15.81
N HIS A 136 -13.44 1.21 17.07
CA HIS A 136 -14.15 -0.03 17.44
C HIS A 136 -15.63 -0.03 16.99
N ARG A 137 -16.26 1.15 16.83
CA ARG A 137 -17.59 1.27 16.24
C ARG A 137 -17.54 1.30 14.72
N GLY A 138 -16.72 2.17 14.14
CA GLY A 138 -16.75 2.55 12.73
C GLY A 138 -17.96 3.42 12.37
N TRP A 139 -17.94 4.04 11.19
CA TRP A 139 -19.13 4.74 10.64
C TRP A 139 -20.09 3.73 10.07
N LEU A 140 -21.38 3.94 10.31
CA LEU A 140 -22.46 3.29 9.56
C LEU A 140 -22.41 3.75 8.09
N THR A 141 -22.88 2.96 7.17
CA THR A 141 -22.98 3.37 5.76
C THR A 141 -23.83 4.61 5.57
N THR A 142 -24.87 4.79 6.41
CA THR A 142 -25.75 5.98 6.44
C THR A 142 -25.06 7.21 7.00
N GLU A 143 -23.99 7.06 7.75
CA GLU A 143 -23.15 8.15 8.29
C GLU A 143 -22.07 8.59 7.28
N VAL A 144 -21.92 7.90 6.14
CA VAL A 144 -20.99 8.29 5.07
C VAL A 144 -21.76 8.95 3.94
N LYS A 145 -21.45 10.22 3.69
CA LYS A 145 -22.06 11.02 2.62
C LYS A 145 -21.09 11.16 1.46
N VAL A 146 -21.57 10.87 0.25
CA VAL A 146 -20.78 10.98 -0.98
C VAL A 146 -21.33 12.11 -1.83
N TYR A 147 -20.51 13.13 -2.06
CA TYR A 147 -20.81 14.21 -2.99
C TYR A 147 -20.00 14.01 -4.26
N HIS A 148 -20.68 13.68 -5.35
CA HIS A 148 -20.05 13.37 -6.62
C HIS A 148 -20.07 14.56 -7.57
N ASN A 149 -18.92 14.87 -8.16
CA ASN A 149 -18.77 15.82 -9.24
C ASN A 149 -18.50 15.05 -10.55
N THR A 150 -19.31 15.28 -11.57
CA THR A 150 -19.18 14.64 -12.88
C THR A 150 -18.00 15.17 -13.73
N ALA A 151 -17.31 16.24 -13.26
CA ALA A 151 -16.11 16.71 -13.92
C ALA A 151 -15.00 15.65 -13.87
N CYS A 152 -14.44 15.36 -15.02
CA CYS A 152 -13.31 14.43 -15.10
C CYS A 152 -12.01 15.12 -14.66
N TYR A 153 -11.13 14.36 -14.00
CA TYR A 153 -9.80 14.81 -13.63
C TYR A 153 -9.02 15.29 -14.85
N SER A 154 -8.39 16.44 -14.73
CA SER A 154 -7.57 17.01 -15.79
C SER A 154 -6.08 16.79 -15.50
N ILE A 155 -5.40 16.13 -16.43
CA ILE A 155 -3.95 15.93 -16.32
C ILE A 155 -3.24 17.29 -16.30
N PRO A 156 -2.37 17.57 -15.30
CA PRO A 156 -1.56 18.79 -15.25
C PRO A 156 -0.74 18.99 -16.52
N LYS A 157 -0.57 20.25 -16.94
CA LYS A 157 0.15 20.60 -18.18
C LYS A 157 1.55 19.98 -18.25
N GLU A 158 2.22 19.88 -17.11
CA GLU A 158 3.58 19.28 -17.03
C GLU A 158 3.62 17.80 -17.43
N TYR A 159 2.51 17.07 -17.31
CA TYR A 159 2.39 15.66 -17.71
C TYR A 159 1.64 15.45 -19.03
N SER A 160 1.09 16.50 -19.63
CA SER A 160 0.17 16.36 -20.77
C SER A 160 0.82 15.63 -21.96
N GLN A 161 2.05 15.98 -22.31
CA GLN A 161 2.76 15.34 -23.41
C GLN A 161 3.10 13.88 -23.09
N SER A 162 3.70 13.63 -21.91
CA SER A 162 4.09 12.26 -21.51
C SER A 162 2.88 11.34 -21.34
N TYR A 163 1.74 11.88 -20.88
CA TYR A 163 0.50 11.13 -20.83
C TYR A 163 -0.04 10.79 -22.23
N GLN A 164 0.01 11.72 -23.18
CA GLN A 164 -0.43 11.45 -24.56
C GLN A 164 0.43 10.37 -25.23
N GLU A 165 1.75 10.41 -25.01
CA GLU A 165 2.68 9.39 -25.51
C GLU A 165 2.41 8.03 -24.85
N TYR A 166 2.17 8.01 -23.52
CA TYR A 166 1.79 6.81 -22.77
C TYR A 166 0.48 6.22 -23.29
N PHE A 167 -0.57 7.04 -23.42
CA PHE A 167 -1.89 6.63 -23.87
C PHE A 167 -1.84 6.04 -25.29
N ARG A 168 -1.13 6.68 -26.21
CA ARG A 168 -0.95 6.19 -27.58
C ARG A 168 -0.28 4.81 -27.59
N ARG A 169 0.82 4.64 -26.85
CA ARG A 169 1.52 3.34 -26.73
C ARG A 169 0.61 2.27 -26.18
N TYR A 170 -0.14 2.58 -25.16
CA TYR A 170 -1.06 1.67 -24.52
C TYR A 170 -2.20 1.23 -25.43
N TYR A 171 -2.71 2.16 -26.23
CA TYR A 171 -3.72 1.89 -27.23
C TYR A 171 -3.18 1.03 -28.39
N GLU A 172 -1.97 1.31 -28.90
CA GLU A 172 -1.28 0.54 -29.93
C GLU A 172 -0.96 -0.89 -29.46
N GLU A 173 -0.56 -1.06 -28.21
CA GLU A 173 -0.31 -2.38 -27.60
C GLU A 173 -1.60 -3.14 -27.25
N LYS A 174 -2.77 -2.60 -27.54
CA LYS A 174 -4.10 -3.17 -27.24
C LYS A 174 -4.28 -3.55 -25.75
N ARG A 175 -3.61 -2.86 -24.86
CA ARG A 175 -3.73 -3.10 -23.41
C ARG A 175 -5.03 -2.56 -22.85
N PHE A 176 -5.64 -1.57 -23.53
CA PHE A 176 -6.96 -1.03 -23.18
C PHE A 176 -7.91 -1.11 -24.37
N PHE A 177 -8.93 -1.91 -24.21
CA PHE A 177 -10.07 -1.90 -25.13
C PHE A 177 -11.11 -0.84 -24.73
N ASP A 178 -11.08 -0.39 -23.48
CA ASP A 178 -12.06 0.51 -22.91
C ASP A 178 -11.43 1.33 -21.78
N ASP A 179 -11.25 2.63 -22.03
CA ASP A 179 -10.73 3.57 -21.02
C ASP A 179 -11.86 3.95 -20.04
N LYS A 180 -12.29 2.99 -19.23
CA LYS A 180 -13.40 3.13 -18.30
C LYS A 180 -13.21 4.30 -17.36
N ARG A 181 -14.29 5.02 -17.13
CA ARG A 181 -14.34 6.02 -16.05
C ARG A 181 -14.23 5.35 -14.70
N LYS A 182 -13.46 5.96 -13.82
CA LYS A 182 -13.25 5.57 -12.43
C LYS A 182 -13.65 6.71 -11.52
N ILE A 183 -14.00 6.39 -10.29
CA ILE A 183 -14.29 7.37 -9.24
C ILE A 183 -13.04 7.58 -8.40
N MET A 184 -12.71 8.84 -8.13
CA MET A 184 -11.60 9.23 -7.27
C MET A 184 -12.06 10.23 -6.21
N LEU A 185 -11.32 10.35 -5.11
CA LEU A 185 -11.49 11.44 -4.15
C LEU A 185 -10.77 12.70 -4.65
N ARG A 186 -11.41 13.86 -4.47
CA ARG A 186 -10.84 15.18 -4.81
C ARG A 186 -9.95 15.74 -3.71
N ARG A 187 -10.29 15.42 -2.46
CA ARG A 187 -9.58 15.89 -1.27
C ARG A 187 -9.70 14.90 -0.13
N ASN A 188 -8.92 15.12 0.90
CA ASN A 188 -9.04 14.34 2.11
C ASN A 188 -10.46 14.35 2.63
N PRO A 189 -10.96 13.19 3.07
CA PRO A 189 -12.28 13.10 3.68
C PRO A 189 -12.40 14.00 4.90
N ILE A 190 -13.57 14.54 5.09
CA ILE A 190 -13.89 15.39 6.25
C ILE A 190 -14.73 14.58 7.22
N ALA A 191 -14.22 14.41 8.46
CA ALA A 191 -15.02 13.94 9.57
C ALA A 191 -15.24 15.10 10.54
N PHE A 192 -16.47 15.31 10.93
CA PHE A 192 -16.83 16.34 11.89
C PHE A 192 -16.72 15.80 13.31
N SER A 193 -16.08 16.55 14.21
CA SER A 193 -15.92 16.15 15.62
C SER A 193 -17.25 16.03 16.34
N ASP A 194 -18.24 16.82 15.94
CA ASP A 194 -19.53 16.95 16.59
C ASP A 194 -20.63 16.10 15.92
N SER A 195 -20.30 15.41 14.83
CA SER A 195 -21.20 14.54 14.09
C SER A 195 -20.48 13.26 13.68
N PRO A 196 -21.10 12.08 13.78
CA PRO A 196 -20.51 10.84 13.30
C PRO A 196 -20.44 10.77 11.76
N THR A 197 -20.52 11.87 11.03
CA THR A 197 -20.61 11.91 9.57
C THR A 197 -19.24 11.99 8.95
N LEU A 198 -18.97 11.08 8.00
CA LEU A 198 -17.84 11.13 7.08
C LEU A 198 -18.30 11.67 5.73
N VAL A 199 -17.62 12.69 5.21
CA VAL A 199 -17.90 13.26 3.90
C VAL A 199 -16.81 12.88 2.91
N LEU A 200 -17.22 12.27 1.80
CA LEU A 200 -16.37 11.90 0.67
C LEU A 200 -16.76 12.80 -0.52
N GLU A 201 -15.82 13.62 -0.98
CA GLU A 201 -15.99 14.39 -2.21
C GLU A 201 -15.29 13.68 -3.35
N THR A 202 -16.05 13.24 -4.33
CA THR A 202 -15.58 12.42 -5.44
C THR A 202 -15.67 13.17 -6.77
N GLN A 203 -14.88 12.73 -7.72
CA GLN A 203 -14.97 13.11 -9.14
C GLN A 203 -14.59 11.94 -10.02
N GLU A 204 -14.81 12.11 -11.34
CA GLU A 204 -14.42 11.11 -12.31
C GLU A 204 -12.94 11.22 -12.69
N THR A 205 -12.35 10.11 -13.09
CA THR A 205 -11.05 10.00 -13.74
C THR A 205 -11.10 8.88 -14.78
N LEU A 206 -10.09 8.79 -15.65
CA LEU A 206 -9.97 7.70 -16.61
C LEU A 206 -9.01 6.64 -16.10
N TYR A 207 -9.28 5.39 -16.45
CA TYR A 207 -8.39 4.28 -16.05
C TYR A 207 -6.97 4.47 -16.57
N SER A 208 -6.80 4.97 -17.81
CA SER A 208 -5.49 5.31 -18.37
C SER A 208 -4.73 6.36 -17.55
N GLN A 209 -5.43 7.36 -16.98
CA GLN A 209 -4.82 8.36 -16.10
C GLN A 209 -4.30 7.72 -14.82
N VAL A 210 -5.11 6.84 -14.22
CA VAL A 210 -4.70 6.08 -13.01
C VAL A 210 -3.44 5.26 -13.28
N GLN A 211 -3.42 4.53 -14.41
CA GLN A 211 -2.27 3.71 -14.78
C GLN A 211 -1.03 4.56 -15.08
N PHE A 212 -1.18 5.65 -15.81
CA PHE A 212 -0.09 6.57 -16.08
C PHE A 212 0.57 7.07 -14.79
N TYR A 213 -0.23 7.52 -13.83
CA TYR A 213 0.32 8.01 -12.55
C TYR A 213 1.01 6.90 -11.77
N ARG A 214 0.45 5.71 -11.74
CA ARG A 214 1.04 4.57 -11.05
C ARG A 214 2.38 4.15 -11.65
N GLU A 215 2.48 4.09 -12.97
CA GLU A 215 3.66 3.59 -13.67
C GLU A 215 4.74 4.66 -13.90
N ASN A 216 4.37 5.94 -14.00
CA ASN A 216 5.31 7.00 -14.38
C ASN A 216 5.52 8.05 -13.29
N VAL A 217 4.56 8.31 -12.41
CA VAL A 217 4.66 9.34 -11.37
C VAL A 217 4.96 8.73 -10.00
N ALA A 218 4.21 7.72 -9.58
CA ALA A 218 4.39 7.11 -8.26
C ALA A 218 5.75 6.40 -8.10
N VAL A 219 6.35 5.93 -9.20
CA VAL A 219 7.70 5.33 -9.19
C VAL A 219 8.79 6.37 -8.92
N LEU A 220 8.54 7.66 -9.17
CA LEU A 220 9.45 8.76 -8.87
C LEU A 220 9.26 9.19 -7.42
N THR A 221 10.14 8.73 -6.53
CA THR A 221 10.01 8.92 -5.08
C THR A 221 9.77 10.39 -4.69
N PHE A 222 10.46 11.35 -5.32
CA PHE A 222 10.31 12.77 -4.99
C PHE A 222 8.95 13.33 -5.39
N LYS A 223 8.39 12.91 -6.54
CA LYS A 223 7.05 13.30 -6.98
C LYS A 223 5.98 12.65 -6.11
N ARG A 224 6.12 11.38 -5.87
CA ARG A 224 5.25 10.65 -4.95
C ARG A 224 5.19 11.31 -3.57
N ASP A 225 6.34 11.69 -3.02
CA ASP A 225 6.43 12.35 -1.72
C ASP A 225 5.79 13.74 -1.73
N GLU A 226 5.87 14.46 -2.84
CA GLU A 226 5.16 15.73 -3.04
C GLU A 226 3.63 15.54 -2.98
N TYR A 227 3.08 14.56 -3.70
CA TYR A 227 1.64 14.27 -3.66
C TYR A 227 1.17 13.79 -2.29
N ILE A 228 1.95 12.94 -1.61
CA ILE A 228 1.66 12.51 -0.23
C ILE A 228 1.63 13.72 0.71
N ARG A 229 2.61 14.63 0.59
CA ARG A 229 2.65 15.86 1.39
C ARG A 229 1.42 16.73 1.13
N LYS A 230 1.04 16.97 -0.13
CA LYS A 230 -0.18 17.72 -0.47
C LYS A 230 -1.43 17.08 0.13
N ALA A 231 -1.57 15.77 0.02
CA ALA A 231 -2.71 15.06 0.59
C ALA A 231 -2.79 15.23 2.11
N ILE A 232 -1.66 15.28 2.82
CA ILE A 232 -1.62 15.39 4.28
C ILE A 232 -1.71 16.85 4.75
N GLU A 233 -0.89 17.74 4.17
CA GLU A 233 -0.74 19.13 4.65
C GLU A 233 -1.78 20.08 4.06
N GLU A 234 -2.10 19.90 2.78
CA GLU A 234 -3.01 20.80 2.03
C GLU A 234 -4.42 20.21 1.89
N LEU A 235 -4.63 18.97 2.36
CA LEU A 235 -5.88 18.21 2.24
C LEU A 235 -6.32 18.02 0.78
N SER A 236 -5.42 18.13 -0.18
CA SER A 236 -5.69 18.01 -1.60
C SER A 236 -5.22 16.66 -2.13
N ILE A 237 -6.07 15.97 -2.88
CA ILE A 237 -5.74 14.73 -3.57
C ILE A 237 -5.67 15.05 -5.07
N ASP A 238 -4.51 15.56 -5.51
CA ASP A 238 -4.28 16.06 -6.87
C ASP A 238 -3.70 14.96 -7.79
N PHE A 239 -4.05 13.70 -7.57
CA PHE A 239 -3.62 12.59 -8.41
C PHE A 239 -4.78 11.65 -8.72
N PRO A 240 -4.88 11.14 -9.96
CA PRO A 240 -5.92 10.20 -10.34
C PRO A 240 -5.70 8.84 -9.68
N HIS A 241 -6.76 8.27 -9.15
CA HIS A 241 -6.79 6.94 -8.55
C HIS A 241 -8.19 6.34 -8.67
N SER A 242 -8.30 5.04 -8.56
CA SER A 242 -9.60 4.39 -8.38
C SER A 242 -9.88 4.28 -6.89
N LEU A 243 -10.94 4.93 -6.41
CA LEU A 243 -11.39 4.78 -5.03
C LEU A 243 -11.84 3.34 -4.81
N CYS A 244 -11.15 2.62 -3.94
CA CYS A 244 -11.35 1.20 -3.70
C CYS A 244 -11.85 0.96 -2.27
N MET A 245 -12.77 0.00 -2.11
CA MET A 245 -13.16 -0.53 -0.81
C MET A 245 -12.34 -1.77 -0.52
N HIS A 246 -11.60 -1.76 0.57
CA HIS A 246 -10.89 -2.90 1.11
C HIS A 246 -11.71 -3.46 2.27
N LEU A 247 -12.44 -4.53 2.01
CA LEU A 247 -13.35 -5.13 2.97
C LEU A 247 -12.61 -6.11 3.88
N ILE A 248 -12.92 -6.04 5.18
CA ILE A 248 -12.62 -7.03 6.19
C ILE A 248 -13.91 -7.77 6.48
N LEU A 249 -13.97 -9.05 6.13
CA LEU A 249 -15.12 -9.90 6.39
C LEU A 249 -14.83 -10.83 7.57
N VAL A 250 -15.72 -10.82 8.53
CA VAL A 250 -15.68 -11.68 9.72
C VAL A 250 -16.91 -12.57 9.73
N THR A 251 -16.73 -13.83 10.01
CA THR A 251 -17.82 -14.81 10.14
C THR A 251 -18.41 -14.80 11.56
N ILE A 252 -19.61 -15.36 11.75
CA ILE A 252 -20.25 -15.41 13.06
C ILE A 252 -19.46 -16.24 14.09
N ASP A 253 -18.61 -17.18 13.62
CA ASP A 253 -17.67 -17.94 14.45
C ASP A 253 -16.33 -17.21 14.67
N ASP A 254 -16.32 -15.87 14.54
CA ASP A 254 -15.24 -14.93 14.87
C ASP A 254 -13.95 -15.18 14.10
N LYS A 255 -14.04 -15.55 12.81
CA LYS A 255 -12.90 -15.75 11.92
C LYS A 255 -12.89 -14.74 10.79
N VAL A 256 -11.72 -14.26 10.44
CA VAL A 256 -11.48 -13.32 9.36
C VAL A 256 -11.19 -14.09 8.07
N LEU A 257 -11.94 -13.81 7.01
CA LEU A 257 -11.67 -14.32 5.68
C LEU A 257 -10.36 -13.70 5.15
N ILE A 258 -9.48 -14.54 4.61
CA ILE A 258 -8.37 -14.11 3.77
C ILE A 258 -8.46 -14.79 2.41
N THR A 259 -8.11 -14.08 1.35
CA THR A 259 -8.18 -14.60 -0.02
C THR A 259 -6.84 -14.47 -0.73
N LYS A 260 -6.53 -15.40 -1.62
CA LYS A 260 -5.33 -15.33 -2.48
C LYS A 260 -5.72 -14.82 -3.85
N ARG A 261 -5.16 -13.68 -4.22
CA ARG A 261 -5.43 -13.01 -5.50
C ARG A 261 -5.09 -13.94 -6.68
N ALA A 262 -6.01 -13.98 -7.65
CA ALA A 262 -5.84 -14.82 -8.83
C ALA A 262 -4.61 -14.39 -9.66
N PRO A 263 -3.96 -15.31 -10.40
CA PRO A 263 -2.82 -14.97 -11.24
C PRO A 263 -3.13 -13.96 -12.36
N LYS A 264 -4.40 -13.84 -12.75
CA LYS A 264 -4.86 -12.95 -13.84
C LYS A 264 -5.08 -11.50 -13.41
N VAL A 265 -5.11 -11.18 -12.11
CA VAL A 265 -5.36 -9.81 -11.66
C VAL A 265 -4.17 -8.91 -11.95
N ALA A 266 -4.46 -7.66 -12.31
CA ALA A 266 -3.44 -6.70 -12.75
C ALA A 266 -2.43 -6.31 -11.66
N TYR A 267 -2.83 -6.40 -10.36
CA TYR A 267 -2.00 -5.93 -9.25
C TYR A 267 -1.78 -7.01 -8.22
N PHE A 268 -0.51 -7.22 -7.87
CA PHE A 268 -0.08 -8.16 -6.85
C PHE A 268 -0.69 -9.57 -7.01
N PRO A 269 -0.62 -10.18 -8.21
CA PRO A 269 -1.15 -11.52 -8.44
C PRO A 269 -0.50 -12.52 -7.51
N GLY A 270 -1.26 -13.51 -7.05
CA GLY A 270 -0.78 -14.58 -6.18
C GLY A 270 -0.49 -14.18 -4.73
N THR A 271 -0.72 -12.94 -4.34
CA THR A 271 -0.59 -12.50 -2.95
C THR A 271 -1.87 -12.76 -2.15
N TRP A 272 -1.73 -12.98 -0.85
CA TRP A 272 -2.87 -13.07 0.07
C TRP A 272 -3.39 -11.69 0.46
N SER A 273 -4.68 -11.55 0.59
CA SER A 273 -5.38 -10.31 0.92
C SER A 273 -6.27 -10.52 2.14
N CYS A 274 -6.39 -9.50 2.99
CA CYS A 274 -7.31 -9.56 4.12
C CYS A 274 -8.71 -9.16 3.62
N SER A 275 -9.44 -10.15 3.25
CA SER A 275 -10.66 -10.38 2.53
C SER A 275 -10.59 -9.91 1.07
N VAL A 276 -11.53 -9.10 0.60
CA VAL A 276 -11.72 -8.74 -0.80
C VAL A 276 -11.65 -7.24 -1.03
N GLU A 277 -11.58 -6.84 -2.29
CA GLU A 277 -11.44 -5.45 -2.72
C GLU A 277 -12.40 -5.19 -3.88
N GLU A 278 -12.98 -3.99 -3.94
CA GLU A 278 -13.84 -3.60 -5.05
C GLU A 278 -13.76 -2.08 -5.28
N GLN A 279 -13.70 -1.65 -6.52
CA GLN A 279 -13.66 -0.24 -6.89
C GLN A 279 -15.07 0.34 -6.90
N MET A 280 -15.20 1.61 -6.45
CA MET A 280 -16.46 2.33 -6.61
C MET A 280 -16.77 2.50 -8.09
N SER A 281 -17.99 2.19 -8.49
CA SER A 281 -18.49 2.34 -9.87
C SER A 281 -19.44 3.52 -10.00
N LEU A 282 -19.70 3.94 -11.25
CA LEU A 282 -20.74 4.94 -11.53
C LEU A 282 -22.14 4.40 -11.18
N GLU A 283 -22.36 3.09 -11.23
CA GLU A 283 -23.62 2.47 -10.86
C GLU A 283 -23.96 2.69 -9.39
N ASP A 284 -22.93 2.66 -8.49
CA ASP A 284 -23.12 2.91 -7.06
C ASP A 284 -23.66 4.31 -6.79
N ILE A 285 -23.38 5.27 -7.69
CA ILE A 285 -23.76 6.67 -7.58
C ILE A 285 -25.05 7.00 -8.33
N ALA A 286 -25.38 6.26 -9.37
CA ALA A 286 -26.47 6.58 -10.31
C ALA A 286 -27.83 6.76 -9.66
N GLU A 287 -28.09 6.05 -8.55
CA GLU A 287 -29.38 6.12 -7.82
C GLU A 287 -29.44 7.31 -6.83
N GLY A 288 -28.54 8.28 -6.94
CA GLY A 288 -28.49 9.45 -6.10
C GLY A 288 -27.51 9.37 -4.94
N PRO A 289 -27.37 10.47 -4.16
CA PRO A 289 -26.31 10.63 -3.16
C PRO A 289 -26.51 9.78 -1.89
N ASP A 290 -27.74 9.34 -1.65
CA ASP A 290 -28.05 8.58 -0.44
C ASP A 290 -27.68 7.11 -0.60
N ASN A 291 -27.13 6.52 0.47
CA ASN A 291 -26.76 5.11 0.54
C ASN A 291 -25.74 4.62 -0.50
N VAL A 292 -24.97 5.52 -1.14
CA VAL A 292 -23.94 5.16 -2.12
C VAL A 292 -23.00 4.10 -1.57
N VAL A 293 -22.48 4.30 -0.36
CA VAL A 293 -21.53 3.37 0.26
C VAL A 293 -22.20 2.05 0.59
N GLN A 294 -23.47 2.05 0.95
CA GLN A 294 -24.23 0.80 1.18
C GLN A 294 -24.39 0.01 -0.11
N ARG A 295 -24.81 0.64 -1.22
CA ARG A 295 -24.92 -0.01 -2.54
C ARG A 295 -23.58 -0.60 -2.98
N TRP A 296 -22.49 0.14 -2.80
CA TRP A 296 -21.14 -0.33 -3.09
C TRP A 296 -20.77 -1.57 -2.26
N PHE A 297 -21.07 -1.58 -0.94
CA PHE A 297 -20.90 -2.77 -0.10
C PHE A 297 -21.71 -3.97 -0.61
N GLU A 298 -23.00 -3.74 -0.88
CA GLU A 298 -23.92 -4.80 -1.33
C GLU A 298 -23.46 -5.39 -2.67
N ARG A 299 -23.00 -4.54 -3.60
CA ARG A 299 -22.44 -4.97 -4.88
C ARG A 299 -21.16 -5.80 -4.66
N LEU A 300 -20.21 -5.31 -3.84
CA LEU A 300 -18.99 -6.03 -3.51
C LEU A 300 -19.28 -7.43 -2.94
N LEU A 301 -20.17 -7.52 -1.95
CA LEU A 301 -20.50 -8.80 -1.32
C LEU A 301 -21.13 -9.77 -2.32
N ARG A 302 -22.02 -9.27 -3.18
CA ARG A 302 -22.68 -10.08 -4.20
C ARG A 302 -21.72 -10.52 -5.31
N GLU A 303 -20.93 -9.60 -5.87
CA GLU A 303 -20.07 -9.89 -7.04
C GLU A 303 -18.83 -10.68 -6.67
N GLU A 304 -18.18 -10.35 -5.55
CA GLU A 304 -16.94 -11.00 -5.14
C GLU A 304 -17.15 -12.28 -4.33
N LEU A 305 -18.24 -12.38 -3.57
CA LEU A 305 -18.45 -13.47 -2.62
C LEU A 305 -19.76 -14.25 -2.82
N GLY A 306 -20.62 -13.81 -3.76
CA GLY A 306 -21.92 -14.44 -3.99
C GLY A 306 -22.87 -14.31 -2.79
N LEU A 307 -22.68 -13.31 -1.95
CA LEU A 307 -23.49 -13.08 -0.76
C LEU A 307 -24.59 -12.06 -1.05
N ASP A 308 -25.83 -12.44 -0.75
CA ASP A 308 -26.99 -11.57 -0.82
C ASP A 308 -27.37 -11.01 0.56
N SER A 309 -28.33 -10.10 0.55
CA SER A 309 -28.71 -9.32 1.74
C SER A 309 -29.29 -10.14 2.90
N GLU A 310 -29.59 -11.43 2.70
CA GLU A 310 -30.07 -12.32 3.74
C GLU A 310 -28.92 -12.91 4.59
N THR A 311 -27.70 -12.84 4.09
CA THR A 311 -26.51 -13.44 4.72
C THR A 311 -25.80 -12.50 5.70
N TYR A 312 -26.24 -11.26 5.83
CA TYR A 312 -25.66 -10.27 6.75
C TYR A 312 -26.68 -9.20 7.15
N ASN A 313 -26.52 -8.67 8.35
CA ASN A 313 -27.28 -7.50 8.76
C ASN A 313 -26.63 -6.22 8.20
N LYS A 314 -27.39 -5.41 7.45
CA LYS A 314 -26.94 -4.13 6.89
C LYS A 314 -26.42 -3.16 7.95
N ASP A 315 -27.00 -3.24 9.16
CA ASP A 315 -26.52 -2.46 10.31
C ASP A 315 -25.13 -2.89 10.82
N ASN A 316 -24.56 -3.99 10.31
CA ASN A 316 -23.20 -4.44 10.61
C ASN A 316 -22.16 -3.92 9.61
N LEU A 317 -22.58 -3.29 8.52
CA LEU A 317 -21.68 -2.66 7.56
C LEU A 317 -21.02 -1.42 8.17
N ARG A 318 -19.69 -1.36 8.20
CA ARG A 318 -18.91 -0.27 8.79
C ARG A 318 -17.81 0.20 7.88
N VAL A 319 -17.62 1.52 7.83
CA VAL A 319 -16.40 2.13 7.33
C VAL A 319 -15.51 2.46 8.53
N LEU A 320 -14.30 1.97 8.55
CA LEU A 320 -13.37 2.17 9.67
C LEU A 320 -12.46 3.37 9.43
N SER A 321 -11.94 3.49 8.21
CA SER A 321 -11.01 4.55 7.84
C SER A 321 -10.95 4.77 6.34
N VAL A 322 -10.38 5.91 5.97
CA VAL A 322 -9.91 6.19 4.61
C VAL A 322 -8.38 6.28 4.67
N PHE A 323 -7.70 5.64 3.76
CA PHE A 323 -6.24 5.55 3.77
C PHE A 323 -5.64 5.71 2.38
N LEU A 324 -4.38 6.15 2.36
CA LEU A 324 -3.57 6.33 1.18
C LEU A 324 -2.55 5.18 1.06
N GLU A 325 -2.56 4.48 -0.05
CA GLU A 325 -1.52 3.55 -0.48
C GLU A 325 -0.38 4.35 -1.12
N SER A 326 0.58 4.76 -0.31
CA SER A 326 1.59 5.74 -0.72
C SER A 326 2.52 5.25 -1.82
N GLU A 327 2.69 3.94 -1.98
CA GLU A 327 3.60 3.37 -3.00
C GLU A 327 3.04 3.47 -4.41
N ILE A 328 1.72 3.45 -4.55
CA ILE A 328 1.02 3.48 -5.84
C ILE A 328 0.13 4.71 -6.01
N LEU A 329 0.14 5.65 -5.06
CA LEU A 329 -0.73 6.82 -5.04
C LEU A 329 -2.20 6.43 -5.26
N SER A 330 -2.73 5.52 -4.45
CA SER A 330 -4.14 5.13 -4.47
C SER A 330 -4.79 5.45 -3.13
N VAL A 331 -6.05 5.87 -3.17
CA VAL A 331 -6.84 6.12 -1.95
C VAL A 331 -7.94 5.09 -1.86
N SER A 332 -8.09 4.55 -0.67
CA SER A 332 -9.01 3.45 -0.40
C SER A 332 -9.76 3.65 0.91
N ILE A 333 -10.92 3.04 1.03
CA ILE A 333 -11.62 2.92 2.32
C ILE A 333 -11.38 1.54 2.91
N CYS A 334 -11.16 1.48 4.22
CA CYS A 334 -11.13 0.24 4.98
C CYS A 334 -12.51 0.00 5.56
N ALA A 335 -13.15 -1.08 5.15
CA ALA A 335 -14.49 -1.43 5.52
C ALA A 335 -14.54 -2.76 6.27
N HIS A 336 -15.63 -3.00 7.01
CA HIS A 336 -15.79 -4.18 7.86
C HIS A 336 -17.23 -4.65 7.84
N VAL A 337 -17.42 -5.97 7.80
CA VAL A 337 -18.73 -6.61 7.94
C VAL A 337 -18.61 -7.88 8.80
N ILE A 338 -19.66 -8.17 9.57
CA ILE A 338 -19.86 -9.48 10.17
C ILE A 338 -21.01 -10.13 9.39
N VAL A 339 -20.75 -11.31 8.82
CA VAL A 339 -21.78 -12.10 8.11
C VAL A 339 -22.40 -13.13 9.05
N ASP A 340 -23.68 -13.42 8.86
CA ASP A 340 -24.44 -14.37 9.67
C ASP A 340 -24.20 -15.83 9.23
N LEU A 341 -22.98 -16.11 8.77
CA LEU A 341 -22.51 -17.41 8.31
C LEU A 341 -21.26 -17.83 9.10
N THR A 342 -21.16 -19.11 9.40
CA THR A 342 -19.92 -19.69 9.90
C THR A 342 -18.86 -19.76 8.79
N SER A 343 -17.59 -19.85 9.16
CA SER A 343 -16.50 -20.04 8.19
C SER A 343 -16.70 -21.26 7.30
N LYS A 344 -17.32 -22.33 7.82
CA LYS A 344 -17.63 -23.54 7.06
C LYS A 344 -18.77 -23.33 6.04
N GLU A 345 -19.81 -22.59 6.40
CA GLU A 345 -20.92 -22.26 5.50
C GLU A 345 -20.46 -21.33 4.38
N LEU A 346 -19.71 -20.29 4.73
CA LEU A 346 -19.12 -19.39 3.75
C LEU A 346 -18.19 -20.13 2.80
N SER A 347 -17.34 -21.06 3.29
CA SER A 347 -16.48 -21.86 2.43
C SER A 347 -17.27 -22.65 1.39
N ARG A 348 -18.43 -23.24 1.76
CA ARG A 348 -19.29 -23.96 0.81
C ARG A 348 -19.86 -23.03 -0.27
N ILE A 349 -20.25 -21.82 0.10
CA ILE A 349 -20.70 -20.81 -0.88
C ILE A 349 -19.57 -20.51 -1.86
N LEU A 350 -18.39 -20.17 -1.35
CA LEU A 350 -17.21 -19.86 -2.18
C LEU A 350 -16.79 -21.04 -3.07
N GLU A 351 -16.95 -22.29 -2.63
CA GLU A 351 -16.70 -23.50 -3.44
C GLU A 351 -17.69 -23.64 -4.60
N SER A 352 -18.93 -23.17 -4.43
CA SER A 352 -19.98 -23.27 -5.43
C SER A 352 -19.92 -22.21 -6.52
N LEU A 353 -19.13 -21.14 -6.29
CA LEU A 353 -19.04 -20.03 -7.23
C LEU A 353 -18.25 -20.42 -8.51
N PRO A 354 -18.67 -19.99 -9.71
CA PRO A 354 -17.97 -20.26 -10.95
C PRO A 354 -16.61 -19.55 -10.97
N ARG A 355 -15.51 -20.31 -10.92
CA ARG A 355 -14.12 -19.81 -10.74
C ARG A 355 -13.54 -19.00 -11.91
N THR A 356 -14.22 -18.86 -13.03
CA THR A 356 -13.68 -18.27 -14.25
C THR A 356 -13.44 -16.77 -14.16
N ASP A 357 -14.19 -16.05 -13.32
CA ASP A 357 -14.18 -14.58 -13.29
C ASP A 357 -13.73 -13.95 -11.95
N TYR A 358 -13.49 -14.77 -10.93
CA TYR A 358 -13.11 -14.25 -9.61
C TYR A 358 -11.72 -13.65 -9.54
N GLU A 359 -11.59 -12.61 -8.73
CA GLU A 359 -10.32 -11.96 -8.43
C GLU A 359 -9.42 -12.78 -7.49
N PHE A 360 -9.92 -13.85 -6.89
CA PHE A 360 -9.15 -14.74 -6.02
C PHE A 360 -9.23 -16.22 -6.43
N SER A 361 -8.20 -17.00 -6.11
CA SER A 361 -8.07 -18.43 -6.45
C SER A 361 -8.16 -19.36 -5.25
N GLU A 362 -7.86 -18.87 -4.07
CA GLU A 362 -7.83 -19.64 -2.82
C GLU A 362 -8.36 -18.75 -1.69
N TRP A 363 -8.83 -19.35 -0.61
CA TRP A 363 -9.23 -18.66 0.61
C TRP A 363 -8.89 -19.47 1.86
N ASP A 364 -8.85 -18.79 2.99
CA ASP A 364 -8.68 -19.38 4.31
C ASP A 364 -9.34 -18.49 5.37
N PHE A 365 -9.49 -19.00 6.57
CA PHE A 365 -10.13 -18.32 7.70
C PHE A 365 -9.17 -18.31 8.90
N LEU A 366 -8.82 -17.13 9.36
CA LEU A 366 -7.92 -16.95 10.49
C LEU A 366 -8.68 -16.47 11.73
N SER A 367 -8.38 -17.05 12.90
CA SER A 367 -8.79 -16.42 14.15
C SER A 367 -8.06 -15.09 14.33
N HIS A 368 -8.54 -14.23 15.22
CA HIS A 368 -7.87 -12.95 15.49
C HIS A 368 -6.46 -13.14 16.10
N GLU A 369 -6.21 -14.23 16.82
CA GLU A 369 -4.89 -14.58 17.32
C GLU A 369 -3.95 -14.99 16.17
N GLN A 370 -4.42 -15.82 15.25
CA GLN A 370 -3.68 -16.19 14.03
C GLN A 370 -3.42 -14.96 13.15
N LEU A 371 -4.41 -14.05 13.03
CA LEU A 371 -4.25 -12.80 12.31
C LEU A 371 -3.16 -11.89 12.93
N LEU A 372 -3.10 -11.87 14.27
CA LEU A 372 -2.05 -11.16 15.00
C LEU A 372 -0.67 -11.77 14.76
N ASP A 373 -0.57 -13.10 14.71
CA ASP A 373 0.68 -13.78 14.39
C ASP A 373 1.13 -13.54 12.94
N GLU A 374 0.23 -13.60 11.98
CA GLU A 374 0.51 -13.24 10.59
C GLU A 374 0.93 -11.79 10.42
N LEU A 375 0.40 -10.88 11.22
CA LEU A 375 0.77 -9.47 11.19
C LEU A 375 2.24 -9.26 11.59
N PHE A 376 2.75 -10.01 12.56
CA PHE A 376 4.14 -9.90 13.02
C PHE A 376 5.11 -10.86 12.33
N HIS A 377 4.64 -12.04 11.99
CA HIS A 377 5.42 -13.14 11.42
C HIS A 377 4.70 -13.73 10.21
N PRO A 378 4.62 -12.97 9.09
CA PRO A 378 3.86 -13.41 7.93
C PRO A 378 4.40 -14.72 7.38
N SER A 379 3.57 -15.75 7.39
CA SER A 379 3.88 -17.06 6.78
C SER A 379 3.59 -17.08 5.28
N ARG A 380 2.89 -16.07 4.78
CA ARG A 380 2.41 -15.92 3.39
C ARG A 380 2.89 -14.61 2.79
N LEU A 381 2.95 -14.56 1.45
CA LEU A 381 3.18 -13.30 0.75
C LEU A 381 1.86 -12.52 0.68
N TYR A 382 1.78 -11.40 1.37
CA TYR A 382 0.58 -10.59 1.45
C TYR A 382 0.58 -9.39 0.53
N HIS A 383 -0.61 -9.00 0.07
CA HIS A 383 -0.84 -7.71 -0.57
C HIS A 383 -0.39 -6.56 0.34
N PRO A 384 0.20 -5.48 -0.19
CA PRO A 384 0.75 -4.38 0.62
C PRO A 384 -0.23 -3.75 1.62
N THR A 385 -1.54 -3.76 1.32
CA THR A 385 -2.57 -3.22 2.22
C THR A 385 -3.06 -4.22 3.28
N SER A 386 -2.70 -5.50 3.17
CA SER A 386 -3.23 -6.53 4.08
C SER A 386 -2.84 -6.31 5.52
N GLY A 387 -1.59 -5.87 5.79
CA GLY A 387 -1.17 -5.54 7.14
C GLY A 387 -1.99 -4.41 7.77
N TYR A 388 -2.34 -3.40 6.97
CA TYR A 388 -3.24 -2.33 7.41
C TYR A 388 -4.62 -2.90 7.79
N ARG A 389 -5.21 -3.72 6.92
CA ARG A 389 -6.53 -4.34 7.16
C ARG A 389 -6.53 -5.27 8.37
N MET A 390 -5.50 -6.10 8.52
CA MET A 390 -5.31 -6.97 9.69
C MET A 390 -5.27 -6.15 10.98
N LEU A 391 -4.50 -5.05 10.98
CA LEU A 391 -4.43 -4.15 12.12
C LEU A 391 -5.81 -3.54 12.44
N MET A 392 -6.53 -3.08 11.42
CA MET A 392 -7.87 -2.50 11.60
C MET A 392 -8.89 -3.55 12.11
N ALA A 393 -8.80 -4.81 11.65
CA ALA A 393 -9.58 -5.92 12.19
C ALA A 393 -9.29 -6.16 13.68
N LEU A 394 -8.02 -6.16 14.06
CA LEU A 394 -7.59 -6.36 15.44
C LEU A 394 -8.02 -5.19 16.35
N ILE A 395 -7.90 -3.95 15.87
CA ILE A 395 -8.38 -2.76 16.60
C ILE A 395 -9.90 -2.81 16.76
N LYS A 396 -10.62 -3.20 15.72
CA LYS A 396 -12.08 -3.37 15.77
C LYS A 396 -12.49 -4.41 16.80
N ARG A 397 -11.75 -5.50 16.90
CA ARG A 397 -12.06 -6.63 17.79
C ARG A 397 -11.66 -6.39 19.24
N PHE A 398 -10.46 -5.87 19.47
CA PHE A 398 -9.85 -5.80 20.80
C PHE A 398 -9.81 -4.39 21.39
N GLY A 399 -10.05 -3.38 20.56
CA GLY A 399 -9.82 -1.98 20.92
C GLY A 399 -8.36 -1.56 20.75
N GLU A 400 -8.18 -0.29 20.43
CA GLU A 400 -6.88 0.30 20.14
C GLU A 400 -5.89 0.22 21.30
N PRO A 401 -6.26 0.56 22.58
CA PRO A 401 -5.30 0.52 23.69
C PRO A 401 -4.65 -0.86 23.85
N LYS A 402 -5.44 -1.94 23.72
CA LYS A 402 -4.92 -3.30 23.83
C LYS A 402 -3.95 -3.65 22.70
N ILE A 403 -4.22 -3.19 21.49
CA ILE A 403 -3.32 -3.41 20.35
C ILE A 403 -2.02 -2.63 20.54
N VAL A 404 -2.09 -1.38 20.98
CA VAL A 404 -0.91 -0.56 21.32
C VAL A 404 -0.05 -1.26 22.37
N ASP A 405 -0.64 -1.78 23.44
CA ASP A 405 0.09 -2.50 24.47
C ASP A 405 0.80 -3.75 23.95
N ILE A 406 0.13 -4.52 23.06
CA ILE A 406 0.72 -5.71 22.44
C ILE A 406 1.94 -5.31 21.58
N PHE A 407 1.83 -4.24 20.79
CA PHE A 407 2.94 -3.74 19.98
C PHE A 407 4.15 -3.35 20.85
N PHE A 408 3.93 -2.53 21.87
CA PHE A 408 5.00 -2.13 22.79
C PHE A 408 5.60 -3.30 23.59
N ALA A 409 4.81 -4.29 23.95
CA ALA A 409 5.32 -5.48 24.63
C ALA A 409 6.23 -6.33 23.74
N ARG A 410 5.94 -6.39 22.41
CA ARG A 410 6.78 -7.11 21.44
C ARG A 410 8.03 -6.34 21.01
N GLU A 411 8.00 -5.01 20.99
CA GLU A 411 9.20 -4.20 20.71
C GLU A 411 10.27 -4.28 21.82
N ARG A 412 9.89 -4.67 23.03
CA ARG A 412 10.82 -4.81 24.17
C ARG A 412 11.49 -6.19 24.25
N ARG A 413 11.07 -7.14 23.44
CA ARG A 413 11.67 -8.48 23.29
C ARG A 413 12.58 -8.54 22.08
#